data_2cc1eeaee65623a4bb5e7cb60aabfde3
#
_entry.id   2cc1eeaee65623a4bb5e7cb60aabfde3
#
_cell.length_a   1.000
_cell.length_b   1.000
_cell.length_c   1.000
_cell.angle_alpha   90.00
_cell.angle_beta   90.00
_cell.angle_gamma   90.00
#
_symmetry.space_group_name_H-M   'P 1'
#
loop_
_entity.id
_entity.type
_entity.pdbx_description
1 polymer ?
#
loop_
_entity_poly.entity_id
_entity_poly.type
_entity_poly.pdbx_seq_one_letter_code
_entity_poly.pdbx_strand_id
1 'polypeptide(L)'
;MEQEQFENLRALIEENKGKRKFKQSVELAVNFKGVDFSKQENRLNLQVLLPNGKGKQSEVLVFADDSNISAKAKELGARVISGSEIQGVASDKAQLNSLLNYEMIAQPSLMTSVARSMGSFLGPKNKMPKPLIGTDVASMINSVSKSVYLRSKGKYLPTVHCMVGKEDMPLEKISANIDEVINSLAKKLGKQNIKSAYVKLTMSSPVKIL
;
A
#
# COMPACT_ATOMS: atom_id res chain seq x y z
N MET A 1 8.58 -7.26 18.04
CA MET A 1 8.98 -5.94 18.61
C MET A 1 9.42 -6.15 20.04
N GLU A 2 10.49 -5.51 20.49
CA GLU A 2 10.96 -5.56 21.87
C GLU A 2 10.06 -4.73 22.79
N GLN A 3 10.11 -4.97 24.11
CA GLN A 3 9.19 -4.32 25.06
C GLN A 3 9.33 -2.79 25.09
N GLU A 4 10.56 -2.29 25.07
CA GLU A 4 10.86 -0.84 25.01
C GLU A 4 10.28 -0.18 23.75
N GLN A 5 10.40 -0.84 22.61
CA GLN A 5 9.85 -0.36 21.34
C GLN A 5 8.33 -0.30 21.37
N PHE A 6 7.69 -1.26 22.04
CA PHE A 6 6.24 -1.30 22.20
C PHE A 6 5.76 -0.17 23.12
N GLU A 7 6.47 0.11 24.22
CA GLU A 7 6.15 1.23 25.12
C GLU A 7 6.31 2.58 24.40
N ASN A 8 7.33 2.75 23.58
CA ASN A 8 7.52 3.96 22.76
C ASN A 8 6.37 4.16 21.75
N LEU A 9 5.90 3.10 21.11
CA LEU A 9 4.75 3.13 20.23
C LEU A 9 3.47 3.49 20.99
N ARG A 10 3.29 2.90 22.18
CA ARG A 10 2.15 3.17 23.06
C ARG A 10 2.10 4.62 23.47
N ALA A 11 3.19 5.15 24.00
CA ALA A 11 3.30 6.55 24.42
C ALA A 11 2.97 7.52 23.26
N LEU A 12 3.54 7.26 22.06
CA LEU A 12 3.27 8.07 20.88
C LEU A 12 1.77 8.11 20.53
N ILE A 13 1.09 6.96 20.57
CA ILE A 13 -0.33 6.88 20.22
C ILE A 13 -1.18 7.51 21.30
N GLU A 14 -0.96 7.20 22.58
CA GLU A 14 -1.71 7.76 23.71
C GLU A 14 -1.60 9.30 23.78
N GLU A 15 -0.39 9.84 23.58
CA GLU A 15 -0.19 11.28 23.56
C GLU A 15 -0.89 12.01 22.42
N ASN A 16 -1.07 11.37 21.28
CA ASN A 16 -1.54 12.06 20.07
C ASN A 16 -2.94 11.66 19.62
N LYS A 17 -3.50 10.58 20.16
CA LYS A 17 -4.82 10.06 19.84
C LYS A 17 -5.91 11.11 20.15
N GLY A 18 -6.78 11.35 19.18
CA GLY A 18 -7.93 12.25 19.33
C GLY A 18 -7.59 13.74 19.36
N LYS A 19 -6.32 14.15 19.27
CA LYS A 19 -5.95 15.58 19.23
C LYS A 19 -6.32 16.29 17.93
N ARG A 20 -6.72 15.57 16.92
CA ARG A 20 -7.06 16.10 15.59
C ARG A 20 -8.52 15.79 15.23
N LYS A 21 -9.11 16.63 14.38
CA LYS A 21 -10.48 16.44 13.86
C LYS A 21 -10.64 15.27 12.89
N PHE A 22 -9.56 14.56 12.58
CA PHE A 22 -9.54 13.40 11.72
C PHE A 22 -8.73 12.27 12.35
N LYS A 23 -9.03 11.03 11.99
CA LYS A 23 -8.29 9.85 12.44
C LYS A 23 -6.95 9.80 11.75
N GLN A 24 -5.88 9.93 12.51
CA GLN A 24 -4.52 9.93 12.00
C GLN A 24 -4.08 8.53 11.56
N SER A 25 -3.25 8.49 10.53
CA SER A 25 -2.56 7.27 10.11
C SER A 25 -1.30 7.08 10.93
N VAL A 26 -0.99 5.82 11.24
CA VAL A 26 0.31 5.42 11.80
C VAL A 26 1.23 5.06 10.64
N GLU A 27 2.34 5.77 10.54
CA GLU A 27 3.31 5.66 9.45
C GLU A 27 4.63 5.12 9.99
N LEU A 28 5.19 4.17 9.26
CA LEU A 28 6.51 3.59 9.52
C LEU A 28 7.50 4.12 8.49
N ALA A 29 8.64 4.63 8.94
CA ALA A 29 9.78 5.00 8.11
C ALA A 29 10.97 4.12 8.47
N VAL A 30 11.54 3.43 7.49
CA VAL A 30 12.72 2.58 7.67
C VAL A 30 13.87 3.13 6.85
N ASN A 31 15.00 3.39 7.52
CA ASN A 31 16.23 3.87 6.92
C ASN A 31 17.21 2.71 6.76
N PHE A 32 17.96 2.74 5.66
CA PHE A 32 18.95 1.73 5.33
C PHE A 32 20.37 2.29 5.37
N LYS A 33 21.35 1.40 5.54
CA LYS A 33 22.79 1.67 5.45
C LYS A 33 23.44 0.63 4.55
N GLY A 34 24.52 1.01 3.86
CA GLY A 34 25.29 0.07 3.04
C GLY A 34 24.60 -0.44 1.78
N VAL A 35 23.43 0.10 1.42
CA VAL A 35 22.68 -0.30 0.23
C VAL A 35 22.67 0.85 -0.77
N ASP A 36 23.18 0.60 -1.95
CA ASP A 36 23.14 1.54 -3.09
C ASP A 36 21.85 1.34 -3.89
N PHE A 37 20.88 2.23 -3.70
CA PHE A 37 19.59 2.21 -4.42
C PHE A 37 19.68 2.75 -5.85
N SER A 38 20.85 3.25 -6.30
CA SER A 38 21.07 3.59 -7.71
C SER A 38 21.06 2.34 -8.57
N LYS A 39 21.54 1.23 -8.02
CA LYS A 39 21.53 -0.08 -8.67
C LYS A 39 20.12 -0.61 -8.77
N GLN A 40 19.73 -1.07 -9.95
CA GLN A 40 18.36 -1.57 -10.22
C GLN A 40 17.97 -2.76 -9.33
N GLU A 41 18.92 -3.62 -9.01
CA GLU A 41 18.75 -4.81 -8.17
C GLU A 41 18.32 -4.47 -6.74
N ASN A 42 18.82 -3.36 -6.21
CA ASN A 42 18.55 -2.89 -4.85
C ASN A 42 17.26 -2.07 -4.73
N ARG A 43 16.66 -1.68 -5.86
CA ARG A 43 15.43 -0.89 -5.84
C ARG A 43 14.29 -1.66 -5.21
N LEU A 44 13.67 -1.04 -4.22
CA LEU A 44 12.51 -1.61 -3.57
C LEU A 44 11.25 -1.35 -4.40
N ASN A 45 10.58 -2.43 -4.73
CA ASN A 45 9.21 -2.47 -5.24
C ASN A 45 8.56 -3.72 -4.65
N LEU A 46 8.28 -3.66 -3.35
CA LEU A 46 7.78 -4.79 -2.58
C LEU A 46 6.33 -4.54 -2.17
N GLN A 47 5.49 -5.53 -2.35
CA GLN A 47 4.16 -5.57 -1.77
C GLN A 47 4.22 -6.40 -0.50
N VAL A 48 3.76 -5.84 0.62
CA VAL A 48 3.66 -6.54 1.90
C VAL A 48 2.21 -6.63 2.30
N LEU A 49 1.74 -7.84 2.55
CA LEU A 49 0.41 -8.09 3.08
C LEU A 49 0.45 -7.88 4.59
N LEU A 50 -0.28 -6.89 5.08
CA LEU A 50 -0.38 -6.64 6.52
C LEU A 50 -1.36 -7.63 7.16
N PRO A 51 -0.98 -8.37 8.21
CA PRO A 51 -1.85 -9.35 8.84
C PRO A 51 -3.15 -8.75 9.35
N ASN A 52 -3.12 -7.52 9.85
CA ASN A 52 -4.28 -6.82 10.40
C ASN A 52 -4.83 -5.73 9.47
N GLY A 53 -4.31 -5.63 8.24
CA GLY A 53 -4.70 -4.57 7.29
C GLY A 53 -4.28 -3.16 7.73
N LYS A 54 -4.71 -2.16 6.96
CA LYS A 54 -4.33 -0.74 7.15
C LYS A 54 -5.21 0.03 8.15
N GLY A 55 -6.28 -0.59 8.71
CA GLY A 55 -7.29 0.12 9.50
C GLY A 55 -8.20 1.04 8.67
N LYS A 56 -8.06 1.04 7.35
CA LYS A 56 -8.96 1.67 6.38
C LYS A 56 -9.28 0.65 5.30
N GLN A 57 -10.54 0.50 4.98
CA GLN A 57 -10.96 -0.26 3.83
C GLN A 57 -10.53 0.53 2.58
N SER A 58 -9.63 -0.04 1.79
CA SER A 58 -9.24 0.55 0.51
C SER A 58 -10.35 0.30 -0.50
N GLU A 59 -10.76 1.34 -1.21
CA GLU A 59 -11.66 1.18 -2.34
C GLU A 59 -10.92 0.44 -3.45
N VAL A 60 -11.56 -0.59 -4.00
CA VAL A 60 -10.98 -1.41 -5.06
C VAL A 60 -11.75 -1.20 -6.36
N LEU A 61 -11.01 -1.12 -7.46
CA LEU A 61 -11.55 -1.02 -8.80
C LEU A 61 -11.07 -2.23 -9.61
N VAL A 62 -11.99 -2.89 -10.29
CA VAL A 62 -11.71 -4.07 -11.08
C VAL A 62 -12.05 -3.79 -12.56
N PHE A 63 -11.07 -3.98 -13.43
CA PHE A 63 -11.29 -3.99 -14.87
C PHE A 63 -11.61 -5.42 -15.31
N ALA A 64 -12.85 -5.68 -15.71
CA ALA A 64 -13.29 -7.01 -16.12
C ALA A 64 -14.41 -6.96 -17.17
N ASP A 65 -14.29 -7.84 -18.16
CA ASP A 65 -15.34 -8.10 -19.15
C ASP A 65 -16.15 -9.36 -18.81
N ASP A 66 -15.56 -10.28 -18.04
CA ASP A 66 -16.25 -11.49 -17.61
C ASP A 66 -17.39 -11.14 -16.64
N SER A 67 -18.59 -11.60 -16.95
CA SER A 67 -19.79 -11.35 -16.15
C SER A 67 -19.71 -11.92 -14.74
N ASN A 68 -19.08 -13.09 -14.57
CA ASN A 68 -18.94 -13.75 -13.27
C ASN A 68 -17.97 -12.98 -12.38
N ILE A 69 -16.83 -12.51 -12.94
CA ILE A 69 -15.85 -11.69 -12.23
C ILE A 69 -16.47 -10.35 -11.84
N SER A 70 -17.18 -9.72 -12.77
CA SER A 70 -17.87 -8.45 -12.59
C SER A 70 -18.95 -8.51 -11.50
N ALA A 71 -19.77 -9.57 -11.49
CA ALA A 71 -20.81 -9.79 -10.48
C ALA A 71 -20.20 -9.97 -9.09
N LYS A 72 -19.22 -10.87 -8.95
CA LYS A 72 -18.51 -11.10 -7.68
C LYS A 72 -17.79 -9.85 -7.16
N ALA A 73 -17.17 -9.07 -8.05
CA ALA A 73 -16.51 -7.83 -7.66
C ALA A 73 -17.50 -6.79 -7.13
N LYS A 74 -18.67 -6.65 -7.77
CA LYS A 74 -19.75 -5.75 -7.33
C LYS A 74 -20.34 -6.17 -5.98
N GLU A 75 -20.57 -7.47 -5.76
CA GLU A 75 -21.03 -8.02 -4.48
C GLU A 75 -20.08 -7.69 -3.32
N LEU A 76 -18.77 -7.64 -3.61
CA LEU A 76 -17.73 -7.28 -2.65
C LEU A 76 -17.53 -5.75 -2.50
N GLY A 77 -18.38 -4.95 -3.14
CA GLY A 77 -18.33 -3.48 -3.08
C GLY A 77 -17.22 -2.85 -3.92
N ALA A 78 -16.61 -3.60 -4.85
CA ALA A 78 -15.64 -3.04 -5.77
C ALA A 78 -16.33 -2.33 -6.95
N ARG A 79 -15.74 -1.22 -7.40
CA ARG A 79 -16.16 -0.58 -8.64
C ARG A 79 -15.66 -1.41 -9.83
N VAL A 80 -16.51 -1.64 -10.81
CA VAL A 80 -16.16 -2.40 -12.02
C VAL A 80 -16.20 -1.48 -13.23
N ILE A 81 -15.21 -1.59 -14.11
CA ILE A 81 -15.12 -0.92 -15.41
C ILE A 81 -14.92 -2.00 -16.47
N SER A 82 -15.77 -2.01 -17.50
CA SER A 82 -15.65 -2.90 -18.64
C SER A 82 -14.59 -2.42 -19.64
N GLY A 83 -14.13 -3.32 -20.52
CA GLY A 83 -13.17 -2.99 -21.57
C GLY A 83 -13.66 -1.90 -22.51
N SER A 84 -14.98 -1.86 -22.79
CA SER A 84 -15.60 -0.82 -23.64
C SER A 84 -15.56 0.58 -23.00
N GLU A 85 -15.58 0.67 -21.67
CA GLU A 85 -15.58 1.94 -20.94
C GLU A 85 -14.16 2.52 -20.75
N ILE A 86 -13.11 1.71 -20.93
CA ILE A 86 -11.71 2.11 -20.70
C ILE A 86 -11.34 3.37 -21.45
N GLN A 87 -11.71 3.47 -22.74
CA GLN A 87 -11.38 4.65 -23.55
C GLN A 87 -12.14 5.89 -23.12
N GLY A 88 -13.40 5.76 -22.72
CA GLY A 88 -14.20 6.86 -22.18
C GLY A 88 -13.61 7.42 -20.91
N VAL A 89 -13.23 6.53 -19.97
CA VAL A 89 -12.57 6.92 -18.72
C VAL A 89 -11.20 7.55 -18.98
N ALA A 90 -10.44 7.06 -19.97
CA ALA A 90 -9.14 7.61 -20.34
C ALA A 90 -9.21 9.02 -20.92
N SER A 91 -10.30 9.37 -21.58
CA SER A 91 -10.53 10.69 -22.19
C SER A 91 -10.98 11.74 -21.17
N ASP A 92 -11.56 11.32 -20.05
CA ASP A 92 -12.05 12.20 -18.99
C ASP A 92 -11.01 12.39 -17.88
N LYS A 93 -10.42 13.58 -17.81
CA LYS A 93 -9.41 13.93 -16.77
C LYS A 93 -9.96 13.83 -15.35
N ALA A 94 -11.23 14.10 -15.11
CA ALA A 94 -11.83 14.03 -13.79
C ALA A 94 -11.94 12.58 -13.34
N GLN A 95 -12.41 11.70 -14.23
CA GLN A 95 -12.48 10.27 -13.96
C GLN A 95 -11.08 9.66 -13.77
N LEU A 96 -10.11 9.98 -14.62
CA LEU A 96 -8.72 9.55 -14.46
C LEU A 96 -8.15 9.93 -13.10
N ASN A 97 -8.37 11.15 -12.63
CA ASN A 97 -7.91 11.56 -11.30
C ASN A 97 -8.60 10.79 -10.19
N SER A 98 -9.89 10.47 -10.32
CA SER A 98 -10.62 9.67 -9.34
C SER A 98 -10.05 8.26 -9.18
N LEU A 99 -9.49 7.67 -10.26
CA LEU A 99 -8.88 6.34 -10.23
C LEU A 99 -7.71 6.24 -9.24
N LEU A 100 -7.04 7.36 -8.96
CA LEU A 100 -5.89 7.36 -8.03
C LEU A 100 -6.27 6.99 -6.59
N ASN A 101 -7.53 7.14 -6.23
CA ASN A 101 -8.04 6.79 -4.90
C ASN A 101 -8.27 5.28 -4.74
N TYR A 102 -8.35 4.56 -5.86
CA TYR A 102 -8.61 3.13 -5.87
C TYR A 102 -7.32 2.30 -5.91
N GLU A 103 -7.40 1.13 -5.33
CA GLU A 103 -6.47 0.05 -5.63
C GLU A 103 -7.03 -0.72 -6.84
N MET A 104 -6.24 -0.86 -7.90
CA MET A 104 -6.73 -1.35 -9.17
C MET A 104 -6.29 -2.77 -9.47
N ILE A 105 -7.24 -3.59 -9.93
CA ILE A 105 -7.05 -4.96 -10.40
C ILE A 105 -7.58 -5.03 -11.83
N ALA A 106 -6.94 -5.77 -12.71
CA ALA A 106 -7.42 -5.96 -14.07
C ALA A 106 -7.37 -7.42 -14.49
N GLN A 107 -8.37 -7.84 -15.22
CA GLN A 107 -8.34 -9.11 -15.93
C GLN A 107 -7.15 -9.12 -16.90
N PRO A 108 -6.37 -10.21 -17.02
CA PRO A 108 -5.17 -10.25 -17.87
C PRO A 108 -5.41 -9.80 -19.31
N SER A 109 -6.56 -10.14 -19.88
CA SER A 109 -6.96 -9.73 -21.23
C SER A 109 -7.06 -8.22 -21.41
N LEU A 110 -7.46 -7.48 -20.36
CA LEU A 110 -7.65 -6.03 -20.39
C LEU A 110 -6.38 -5.24 -20.03
N MET A 111 -5.36 -5.90 -19.49
CA MET A 111 -4.12 -5.24 -19.08
C MET A 111 -3.46 -4.43 -20.21
N THR A 112 -3.43 -4.98 -21.42
CA THR A 112 -2.86 -4.30 -22.60
C THR A 112 -3.68 -3.06 -22.97
N SER A 113 -5.01 -3.15 -22.93
CA SER A 113 -5.91 -2.02 -23.22
C SER A 113 -5.75 -0.90 -22.19
N VAL A 114 -5.71 -1.24 -20.90
CA VAL A 114 -5.47 -0.27 -19.82
C VAL A 114 -4.10 0.37 -19.96
N ALA A 115 -3.05 -0.42 -20.23
CA ALA A 115 -1.71 0.11 -20.39
C ALA A 115 -1.59 1.07 -21.58
N ARG A 116 -2.25 0.76 -22.69
CA ARG A 116 -2.26 1.61 -23.90
C ARG A 116 -3.02 2.91 -23.69
N SER A 117 -4.20 2.85 -23.04
CA SER A 117 -5.09 4.01 -22.88
C SER A 117 -4.70 4.92 -21.70
N MET A 118 -4.27 4.35 -20.58
CA MET A 118 -4.06 5.06 -19.32
C MET A 118 -2.64 4.91 -18.74
N GLY A 119 -1.75 4.15 -19.40
CA GLY A 119 -0.40 3.84 -18.90
C GLY A 119 0.47 5.08 -18.71
N SER A 120 0.38 6.06 -19.60
CA SER A 120 1.12 7.33 -19.49
C SER A 120 0.71 8.15 -18.25
N PHE A 121 -0.52 8.00 -17.78
CA PHE A 121 -1.02 8.68 -16.58
C PHE A 121 -0.80 7.85 -15.30
N LEU A 122 -1.12 6.57 -15.32
CA LEU A 122 -1.04 5.67 -14.15
C LEU A 122 0.40 5.21 -13.85
N GLY A 123 1.22 5.01 -14.88
CA GLY A 123 2.59 4.52 -14.75
C GLY A 123 3.48 5.39 -13.85
N PRO A 124 3.64 6.68 -14.14
CA PRO A 124 4.45 7.59 -13.31
C PRO A 124 3.96 7.70 -11.87
N LYS A 125 2.65 7.50 -11.64
CA LYS A 125 2.03 7.51 -10.31
C LYS A 125 2.09 6.16 -9.61
N ASN A 126 2.69 5.15 -10.24
CA ASN A 126 2.78 3.78 -9.73
C ASN A 126 1.42 3.17 -9.36
N LYS A 127 0.37 3.52 -10.13
CA LYS A 127 -1.00 3.07 -9.93
C LYS A 127 -1.46 2.15 -11.07
N MET A 128 -0.55 1.47 -11.74
CA MET A 128 -0.93 0.43 -12.72
C MET A 128 -1.71 -0.69 -12.03
N PRO A 129 -2.81 -1.17 -12.66
CA PRO A 129 -3.57 -2.27 -12.10
C PRO A 129 -2.74 -3.55 -12.00
N LYS A 130 -3.11 -4.39 -11.04
CA LYS A 130 -2.52 -5.73 -10.90
C LYS A 130 -3.29 -6.75 -11.71
N PRO A 131 -2.61 -7.71 -12.30
CA PRO A 131 -3.30 -8.80 -12.99
C PRO A 131 -4.08 -9.64 -11.98
N LEU A 132 -5.34 -9.94 -12.32
CA LEU A 132 -6.14 -10.92 -11.60
C LEU A 132 -5.59 -12.32 -11.93
N ILE A 133 -4.97 -12.96 -10.95
CA ILE A 133 -4.43 -14.31 -11.08
C ILE A 133 -5.46 -15.30 -10.55
N GLY A 134 -5.94 -16.17 -11.42
CA GLY A 134 -6.99 -17.14 -11.08
C GLY A 134 -8.40 -16.56 -11.09
N THR A 135 -9.34 -17.34 -10.57
CA THR A 135 -10.78 -17.01 -10.54
C THR A 135 -11.28 -16.49 -9.18
N ASP A 136 -10.40 -16.44 -8.18
CA ASP A 136 -10.75 -16.00 -6.83
C ASP A 136 -10.60 -14.48 -6.68
N VAL A 137 -11.64 -13.78 -7.09
CA VAL A 137 -11.74 -12.31 -6.99
C VAL A 137 -11.71 -11.84 -5.53
N ALA A 138 -12.33 -12.62 -4.63
CA ALA A 138 -12.47 -12.22 -3.22
C ALA A 138 -11.13 -12.20 -2.50
N SER A 139 -10.33 -13.25 -2.65
CA SER A 139 -8.99 -13.31 -2.05
C SER A 139 -8.08 -12.21 -2.59
N MET A 140 -8.19 -11.90 -3.89
CA MET A 140 -7.39 -10.86 -4.53
C MET A 140 -7.78 -9.46 -4.03
N ILE A 141 -9.06 -9.14 -3.94
CA ILE A 141 -9.57 -7.88 -3.37
C ILE A 141 -9.11 -7.72 -1.92
N ASN A 142 -9.26 -8.76 -1.10
CA ASN A 142 -8.80 -8.75 0.30
C ASN A 142 -7.28 -8.56 0.40
N SER A 143 -6.52 -9.26 -0.41
CA SER A 143 -5.07 -9.15 -0.46
C SER A 143 -4.62 -7.74 -0.83
N VAL A 144 -5.20 -7.15 -1.87
CA VAL A 144 -4.85 -5.81 -2.34
C VAL A 144 -5.26 -4.74 -1.33
N SER A 145 -6.44 -4.86 -0.71
CA SER A 145 -6.92 -3.90 0.28
C SER A 145 -6.07 -3.86 1.56
N LYS A 146 -5.53 -5.02 1.97
CA LYS A 146 -4.68 -5.15 3.16
C LYS A 146 -3.19 -4.91 2.90
N SER A 147 -2.77 -4.87 1.64
CA SER A 147 -1.35 -4.73 1.30
C SER A 147 -0.87 -3.28 1.31
N VAL A 148 0.41 -3.11 1.67
CA VAL A 148 1.15 -1.86 1.49
C VAL A 148 2.27 -2.03 0.48
N TYR A 149 2.64 -0.93 -0.17
CA TYR A 149 3.70 -0.92 -1.17
C TYR A 149 4.91 -0.20 -0.64
N LEU A 150 6.02 -0.92 -0.57
CA LEU A 150 7.31 -0.41 -0.17
C LEU A 150 8.11 -0.10 -1.43
N ARG A 151 8.25 1.17 -1.73
CA ARG A 151 8.97 1.64 -2.92
C ARG A 151 10.02 2.67 -2.53
N SER A 152 11.24 2.52 -3.03
CA SER A 152 12.26 3.55 -2.90
C SER A 152 11.84 4.77 -3.73
N LYS A 153 11.74 5.92 -3.08
CA LYS A 153 11.47 7.21 -3.75
C LYS A 153 12.78 7.81 -4.21
N GLY A 154 12.86 8.14 -5.51
CA GLY A 154 14.08 8.66 -6.11
C GLY A 154 15.16 7.59 -6.28
N LYS A 155 16.22 7.91 -7.03
CA LYS A 155 17.28 6.95 -7.34
C LYS A 155 18.16 6.60 -6.13
N TYR A 156 18.29 7.50 -5.18
CA TYR A 156 19.34 7.43 -4.14
C TYR A 156 18.83 7.52 -2.70
N LEU A 157 17.54 7.58 -2.50
CA LEU A 157 17.00 7.72 -1.15
C LEU A 157 16.99 6.40 -0.39
N PRO A 158 17.84 6.24 0.64
CA PRO A 158 17.94 5.00 1.41
C PRO A 158 16.86 4.92 2.49
N THR A 159 15.63 5.23 2.13
CA THR A 159 14.50 5.30 3.06
C THR A 159 13.23 4.84 2.39
N VAL A 160 12.40 4.11 3.14
CA VAL A 160 11.08 3.64 2.71
C VAL A 160 10.05 4.03 3.75
N HIS A 161 8.87 4.44 3.27
CA HIS A 161 7.74 4.80 4.12
C HIS A 161 6.51 3.98 3.75
N CYS A 162 5.75 3.60 4.76
CA CYS A 162 4.43 2.99 4.56
C CYS A 162 3.50 3.28 5.73
N MET A 163 2.21 3.20 5.46
CA MET A 163 1.18 3.20 6.49
C MET A 163 1.06 1.79 7.08
N VAL A 164 1.08 1.68 8.41
CA VAL A 164 0.97 0.41 9.13
C VAL A 164 -0.32 0.26 9.93
N GLY A 165 -1.10 1.33 10.02
CA GLY A 165 -2.38 1.32 10.73
C GLY A 165 -2.99 2.69 10.89
N LYS A 166 -3.97 2.79 11.76
CA LYS A 166 -4.61 4.01 12.22
C LYS A 166 -4.58 4.10 13.75
N GLU A 167 -4.71 5.31 14.28
CA GLU A 167 -4.67 5.60 15.72
C GLU A 167 -5.78 4.90 16.54
N ASP A 168 -6.85 4.44 15.90
CA ASP A 168 -7.96 3.73 16.53
C ASP A 168 -7.78 2.20 16.55
N MET A 169 -6.73 1.68 15.89
CA MET A 169 -6.41 0.26 15.93
C MET A 169 -5.77 -0.14 17.26
N PRO A 170 -6.02 -1.38 17.73
CA PRO A 170 -5.29 -1.95 18.87
C PRO A 170 -3.77 -1.94 18.64
N LEU A 171 -3.00 -1.61 19.67
CA LEU A 171 -1.54 -1.49 19.62
C LEU A 171 -0.88 -2.78 19.14
N GLU A 172 -1.36 -3.93 19.61
CA GLU A 172 -0.84 -5.25 19.24
C GLU A 172 -0.98 -5.50 17.73
N LYS A 173 -2.08 -5.02 17.13
CA LYS A 173 -2.31 -5.15 15.68
C LYS A 173 -1.37 -4.26 14.87
N ILE A 174 -1.09 -3.06 15.37
CA ILE A 174 -0.13 -2.13 14.74
C ILE A 174 1.28 -2.69 14.86
N SER A 175 1.64 -3.20 16.05
CA SER A 175 2.94 -3.85 16.30
C SER A 175 3.17 -5.04 15.35
N ALA A 176 2.19 -5.93 15.24
CA ALA A 176 2.28 -7.05 14.30
C ALA A 176 2.45 -6.62 12.83
N ASN A 177 1.79 -5.54 12.43
CA ASN A 177 1.95 -4.97 11.09
C ASN A 177 3.36 -4.40 10.89
N ILE A 178 3.92 -3.71 11.89
CA ILE A 178 5.29 -3.17 11.85
C ILE A 178 6.31 -4.31 11.72
N ASP A 179 6.15 -5.37 12.52
CA ASP A 179 7.04 -6.53 12.50
C ASP A 179 7.02 -7.22 11.12
N GLU A 180 5.85 -7.37 10.51
CA GLU A 180 5.74 -7.96 9.18
C GLU A 180 6.46 -7.12 8.12
N VAL A 181 6.32 -5.79 8.17
CA VAL A 181 7.03 -4.88 7.26
C VAL A 181 8.54 -4.97 7.45
N ILE A 182 9.03 -4.93 8.70
CA ILE A 182 10.47 -5.01 9.00
C ILE A 182 11.02 -6.38 8.56
N ASN A 183 10.31 -7.48 8.83
CA ASN A 183 10.71 -8.82 8.43
C ASN A 183 10.77 -8.96 6.90
N SER A 184 9.78 -8.43 6.17
CA SER A 184 9.76 -8.43 4.72
C SER A 184 10.92 -7.64 4.12
N LEU A 185 11.28 -6.49 4.70
CA LEU A 185 12.45 -5.69 4.31
C LEU A 185 13.76 -6.42 4.63
N ALA A 186 13.85 -7.04 5.82
CA ALA A 186 15.02 -7.81 6.23
C ALA A 186 15.28 -9.02 5.33
N LYS A 187 14.22 -9.71 4.89
CA LYS A 187 14.32 -10.80 3.91
C LYS A 187 14.85 -10.32 2.54
N LYS A 188 14.47 -9.12 2.10
CA LYS A 188 14.87 -8.59 0.78
C LYS A 188 16.26 -7.98 0.78
N LEU A 189 16.61 -7.20 1.81
CA LEU A 189 17.85 -6.40 1.85
C LEU A 189 18.88 -6.90 2.87
N GLY A 190 18.51 -7.80 3.75
CA GLY A 190 19.33 -8.22 4.89
C GLY A 190 19.10 -7.35 6.15
N LYS A 191 18.99 -8.00 7.30
CA LYS A 191 18.72 -7.33 8.59
C LYS A 191 19.82 -6.31 8.96
N GLN A 192 21.08 -6.60 8.63
CA GLN A 192 22.26 -5.76 8.89
C GLN A 192 22.21 -4.41 8.14
N ASN A 193 21.44 -4.32 7.07
CA ASN A 193 21.33 -3.11 6.26
C ASN A 193 20.22 -2.16 6.75
N ILE A 194 19.41 -2.57 7.71
CA ILE A 194 18.46 -1.69 8.38
C ILE A 194 19.24 -0.84 9.38
N LYS A 195 19.22 0.47 9.21
CA LYS A 195 19.92 1.44 10.08
C LYS A 195 19.07 1.85 11.27
N SER A 196 17.81 2.18 11.01
CA SER A 196 16.87 2.66 12.03
C SER A 196 15.44 2.59 11.49
N ALA A 197 14.48 2.48 12.38
CA ALA A 197 13.05 2.58 12.06
C ALA A 197 12.39 3.60 12.99
N TYR A 198 11.49 4.39 12.42
CA TYR A 198 10.74 5.42 13.11
C TYR A 198 9.26 5.22 12.85
N VAL A 199 8.46 5.45 13.88
CA VAL A 199 7.00 5.51 13.77
C VAL A 199 6.53 6.92 14.09
N LYS A 200 5.54 7.38 13.36
CA LYS A 200 4.87 8.64 13.60
C LYS A 200 3.38 8.55 13.30
N LEU A 201 2.60 9.43 13.88
CA LEU A 201 1.26 9.75 13.39
C LEU A 201 1.34 10.86 12.35
N THR A 202 0.30 11.03 11.55
CA THR A 202 0.29 12.02 10.45
C THR A 202 0.81 13.38 10.88
N MET A 203 0.44 13.85 12.08
CA MET A 203 0.77 15.19 12.60
C MET A 203 1.61 15.17 13.88
N SER A 204 2.27 14.04 14.20
CA SER A 204 3.16 13.94 15.36
C SER A 204 4.63 14.01 14.96
N SER A 205 5.49 14.21 15.97
CA SER A 205 6.92 13.98 15.83
C SER A 205 7.21 12.49 15.63
N PRO A 206 8.28 12.11 14.91
CA PRO A 206 8.70 10.72 14.76
C PRO A 206 9.34 10.20 16.05
N VAL A 207 9.01 8.97 16.42
CA VAL A 207 9.62 8.26 17.55
C VAL A 207 10.43 7.09 17.00
N LYS A 208 11.65 6.92 17.47
CA LYS A 208 12.53 5.82 17.08
C LYS A 208 12.08 4.53 17.75
N ILE A 209 11.98 3.45 16.97
CA ILE A 209 11.61 2.11 17.44
C ILE A 209 12.69 1.06 17.14
N LEU A 210 13.69 1.39 16.31
CA LEU A 210 14.82 0.51 16.01
C LEU A 210 16.07 1.36 15.73
#